data_2dca2bc7d1d9ea8a033c902ea397fe9d
#
_entry.id   2dca2bc7d1d9ea8a033c902ea397fe9d
#
_cell.length_a   1.000
_cell.length_b   1.000
_cell.length_c   1.000
_cell.angle_alpha   90.00
_cell.angle_beta   90.00
_cell.angle_gamma   90.00
#
_symmetry.space_group_name_H-M   'P 1'
#
loop_
_entity.id
_entity.type
_entity.pdbx_description
1 polymer ?
#
loop_
_entity_poly.entity_id
_entity_poly.type
_entity_poly.pdbx_seq_one_letter_code
_entity_poly.pdbx_strand_id
1 'polypeptide(L)'
;MSSDVHTRTGAHEVDPRTERSRARLLDAAEALMRSGGMSAVTVEAVTRESAVARTTLYRHFHDMDRLRTAALERMLPAPPIPPVEGTLRDRLIELLIQYAAAIRDTPTYLTTLAWLADDTDTASHAMREPLRRRFIENCVAPFDALLGNDDTPATESSWIGAEGGLSVMSRLLGPVVFVFLAGIGSVDRAACTQFVDDFLAARAPHRTPGT
;
A
#
# COMPACT_ATOMS: atom_id res chain seq x y z
N MET A 1 7.26 41.41 43.87
CA MET A 1 8.39 40.70 43.23
C MET A 1 7.80 39.54 42.46
N SER A 2 7.44 39.82 41.23
CA SER A 2 6.84 38.82 40.33
C SER A 2 7.97 38.25 39.47
N SER A 3 8.13 36.93 39.54
CA SER A 3 9.06 36.20 38.71
C SER A 3 8.28 35.58 37.51
N ASP A 4 8.41 36.23 36.37
CA ASP A 4 7.92 35.69 35.10
C ASP A 4 8.79 34.49 34.66
N VAL A 5 8.21 33.30 34.75
CA VAL A 5 8.82 32.10 34.16
C VAL A 5 8.38 32.02 32.68
N HIS A 6 9.26 32.50 31.80
CA HIS A 6 9.12 32.31 30.35
C HIS A 6 9.37 30.83 30.00
N THR A 7 8.32 30.05 29.86
CA THR A 7 8.37 28.73 29.26
C THR A 7 8.57 28.90 27.75
N ARG A 8 9.82 28.85 27.29
CA ARG A 8 10.11 28.71 25.85
C ARG A 8 9.75 27.29 25.41
N THR A 9 8.57 27.12 24.83
CA THR A 9 8.21 25.96 24.04
C THR A 9 9.03 26.03 22.75
N GLY A 10 10.17 25.33 22.72
CA GLY A 10 11.02 25.19 21.52
C GLY A 10 10.32 24.27 20.50
N ALA A 11 9.47 24.85 19.67
CA ALA A 11 9.14 24.21 18.40
C ALA A 11 10.46 24.12 17.61
N HIS A 12 10.94 22.91 17.36
CA HIS A 12 12.08 22.66 16.49
C HIS A 12 11.69 23.14 15.08
N GLU A 13 12.03 24.38 14.77
CA GLU A 13 11.89 24.95 13.43
C GLU A 13 12.84 24.16 12.52
N VAL A 14 12.29 23.24 11.73
CA VAL A 14 13.07 22.42 10.82
C VAL A 14 13.69 23.36 9.78
N ASP A 15 15.02 23.36 9.67
CA ASP A 15 15.74 24.22 8.73
C ASP A 15 15.21 23.98 7.30
N PRO A 16 14.69 25.03 6.62
CA PRO A 16 14.14 24.92 5.27
C PRO A 16 15.12 24.35 4.24
N ARG A 17 16.43 24.44 4.47
CA ARG A 17 17.46 23.83 3.61
C ARG A 17 17.51 22.34 3.80
N THR A 18 17.34 21.88 5.03
CA THR A 18 17.30 20.45 5.39
C THR A 18 16.09 19.77 4.74
N GLU A 19 14.90 20.38 4.85
CA GLU A 19 13.69 19.87 4.19
C GLU A 19 13.82 19.82 2.67
N ARG A 20 14.38 20.86 2.03
CA ARG A 20 14.59 20.85 0.58
C ARG A 20 15.53 19.74 0.13
N SER A 21 16.63 19.50 0.85
CA SER A 21 17.55 18.42 0.49
C SER A 21 16.90 17.04 0.68
N ARG A 22 16.11 16.87 1.73
CA ARG A 22 15.32 15.63 1.96
C ARG A 22 14.30 15.40 0.87
N ALA A 23 13.55 16.41 0.48
CA ALA A 23 12.57 16.33 -0.60
C ALA A 23 13.22 15.92 -1.94
N ARG A 24 14.34 16.57 -2.31
CA ARG A 24 15.08 16.24 -3.55
C ARG A 24 15.59 14.80 -3.58
N LEU A 25 16.03 14.26 -2.46
CA LEU A 25 16.46 12.86 -2.36
C LEU A 25 15.28 11.90 -2.57
N LEU A 26 14.11 12.21 -2.00
CA LEU A 26 12.91 11.42 -2.18
C LEU A 26 12.39 11.51 -3.62
N ASP A 27 12.34 12.70 -4.21
CA ASP A 27 11.89 12.90 -5.59
C ASP A 27 12.78 12.13 -6.58
N ALA A 28 14.10 12.14 -6.36
CA ALA A 28 15.05 11.37 -7.16
C ALA A 28 14.84 9.85 -6.99
N ALA A 29 14.63 9.38 -5.76
CA ALA A 29 14.37 7.97 -5.50
C ALA A 29 13.07 7.50 -6.17
N GLU A 30 12.00 8.28 -6.10
CA GLU A 30 10.73 8.00 -6.78
C GLU A 30 10.89 7.95 -8.31
N ALA A 31 11.60 8.90 -8.90
CA ALA A 31 11.85 8.92 -10.34
C ALA A 31 12.62 7.67 -10.80
N LEU A 32 13.65 7.27 -10.04
CA LEU A 32 14.43 6.06 -10.31
C LEU A 32 13.58 4.79 -10.15
N MET A 33 12.71 4.72 -9.12
CA MET A 33 11.80 3.60 -8.96
C MET A 33 10.84 3.45 -10.14
N ARG A 34 10.28 4.57 -10.63
CA ARG A 34 9.35 4.54 -11.78
C ARG A 34 10.04 4.11 -13.08
N SER A 35 11.28 4.48 -13.28
CA SER A 35 12.02 4.21 -14.52
C SER A 35 12.73 2.86 -14.57
N GLY A 36 13.22 2.35 -13.43
CA GLY A 36 14.08 1.17 -13.38
C GLY A 36 13.81 0.25 -12.18
N GLY A 37 12.71 0.48 -11.46
CA GLY A 37 12.35 -0.33 -10.29
C GLY A 37 13.27 -0.08 -9.09
N MET A 38 13.14 -0.94 -8.08
CA MET A 38 13.86 -0.81 -6.81
C MET A 38 15.39 -0.91 -6.97
N SER A 39 15.87 -1.72 -7.89
CA SER A 39 17.30 -1.92 -8.18
C SER A 39 17.99 -0.68 -8.76
N ALA A 40 17.24 0.22 -9.40
CA ALA A 40 17.77 1.47 -9.92
C ALA A 40 18.07 2.50 -8.82
N VAL A 41 17.52 2.33 -7.61
CA VAL A 41 17.72 3.25 -6.49
C VAL A 41 19.01 2.90 -5.78
N THR A 42 20.12 3.36 -6.34
CA THR A 42 21.47 3.25 -5.75
C THR A 42 21.95 4.60 -5.21
N VAL A 43 22.95 4.58 -4.33
CA VAL A 43 23.55 5.82 -3.78
C VAL A 43 24.00 6.74 -4.91
N GLU A 44 24.71 6.18 -5.91
CA GLU A 44 25.26 6.92 -7.04
C GLU A 44 24.17 7.53 -7.91
N ALA A 45 23.10 6.76 -8.20
CA ALA A 45 21.99 7.24 -9.01
C ALA A 45 21.20 8.35 -8.29
N VAL A 46 20.88 8.14 -7.00
CA VAL A 46 20.12 9.11 -6.20
C VAL A 46 20.91 10.41 -6.01
N THR A 47 22.21 10.33 -5.69
CA THR A 47 23.02 11.55 -5.49
C THR A 47 23.22 12.33 -6.79
N ARG A 48 23.34 11.64 -7.91
CA ARG A 48 23.41 12.25 -9.24
C ARG A 48 22.10 12.95 -9.61
N GLU A 49 20.97 12.25 -9.48
CA GLU A 49 19.65 12.77 -9.85
C GLU A 49 19.20 13.92 -8.94
N SER A 50 19.40 13.78 -7.64
CA SER A 50 19.02 14.80 -6.65
C SER A 50 19.99 15.99 -6.61
N ALA A 51 21.22 15.87 -7.13
CA ALA A 51 22.35 16.77 -6.91
C ALA A 51 22.58 17.07 -5.41
N VAL A 52 22.36 16.08 -4.54
CA VAL A 52 22.61 16.17 -3.09
C VAL A 52 23.81 15.28 -2.75
N ALA A 53 24.71 15.79 -1.91
CA ALA A 53 25.92 15.07 -1.52
C ALA A 53 25.61 13.77 -0.75
N ARG A 54 26.42 12.73 -0.95
CA ARG A 54 26.30 11.42 -0.28
C ARG A 54 26.25 11.53 1.26
N THR A 55 27.05 12.42 1.85
CA THR A 55 27.03 12.66 3.30
C THR A 55 25.70 13.20 3.78
N THR A 56 25.05 14.05 2.99
CA THR A 56 23.72 14.59 3.28
C THR A 56 22.64 13.51 3.17
N LEU A 57 22.74 12.60 2.19
CA LEU A 57 21.83 11.44 2.06
C LEU A 57 21.87 10.59 3.34
N TYR A 58 23.05 10.18 3.79
CA TYR A 58 23.18 9.37 5.00
C TYR A 58 22.78 10.10 6.28
N ARG A 59 22.93 11.42 6.33
CA ARG A 59 22.44 12.23 7.45
C ARG A 59 20.92 12.23 7.53
N HIS A 60 20.20 12.21 6.39
CA HIS A 60 18.73 12.19 6.34
C HIS A 60 18.12 10.80 6.55
N PHE A 61 18.72 9.80 5.93
CA PHE A 61 18.09 8.49 5.83
C PHE A 61 18.87 7.36 6.49
N HIS A 62 20.10 7.60 6.98
CA HIS A 62 21.02 6.65 7.60
C HIS A 62 21.48 5.53 6.64
N ASP A 63 20.57 4.91 5.90
CA ASP A 63 20.83 3.87 4.91
C ASP A 63 19.89 3.98 3.69
N MET A 64 20.15 3.15 2.69
CA MET A 64 19.38 3.18 1.43
C MET A 64 17.99 2.57 1.60
N ASP A 65 17.81 1.62 2.49
CA ASP A 65 16.51 0.97 2.68
C ASP A 65 15.51 1.92 3.34
N ARG A 66 15.96 2.78 4.25
CA ARG A 66 15.13 3.86 4.79
C ARG A 66 14.73 4.88 3.73
N LEU A 67 15.64 5.23 2.83
CA LEU A 67 15.30 6.11 1.70
C LEU A 67 14.27 5.44 0.78
N ARG A 68 14.48 4.17 0.42
CA ARG A 68 13.57 3.39 -0.42
C ARG A 68 12.19 3.26 0.23
N THR A 69 12.15 2.92 1.52
CA THR A 69 10.90 2.83 2.30
C THR A 69 10.14 4.15 2.30
N ALA A 70 10.83 5.27 2.58
CA ALA A 70 10.21 6.60 2.61
C ALA A 70 9.71 7.06 1.23
N ALA A 71 10.44 6.73 0.15
CA ALA A 71 9.99 7.01 -1.21
C ALA A 71 8.78 6.17 -1.60
N LEU A 72 8.79 4.87 -1.27
CA LEU A 72 7.64 4.00 -1.50
C LEU A 72 6.40 4.45 -0.73
N GLU A 73 6.56 4.89 0.51
CA GLU A 73 5.45 5.40 1.31
C GLU A 73 4.76 6.59 0.64
N ARG A 74 5.51 7.47 -0.01
CA ARG A 74 4.96 8.57 -0.81
C ARG A 74 4.30 8.11 -2.12
N MET A 75 4.77 7.00 -2.67
CA MET A 75 4.27 6.43 -3.92
C MET A 75 3.08 5.48 -3.74
N LEU A 76 2.76 5.09 -2.50
CA LEU A 76 1.60 4.23 -2.26
C LEU A 76 0.33 4.92 -2.75
N PRO A 77 -0.43 4.28 -3.64
CA PRO A 77 -1.70 4.84 -4.08
C PRO A 77 -2.67 4.94 -2.89
N ALA A 78 -3.52 5.95 -2.92
CA ALA A 78 -4.66 5.98 -2.01
C ALA A 78 -5.54 4.74 -2.26
N PRO A 79 -6.10 4.13 -1.19
CA PRO A 79 -7.03 3.02 -1.37
C PRO A 79 -8.24 3.47 -2.20
N PRO A 80 -8.79 2.60 -3.07
CA PRO A 80 -10.03 2.87 -3.76
C PRO A 80 -11.16 3.20 -2.77
N ILE A 81 -12.04 4.11 -3.17
CA ILE A 81 -13.20 4.48 -2.35
C ILE A 81 -14.34 3.51 -2.67
N PRO A 82 -14.85 2.76 -1.66
CA PRO A 82 -15.95 1.83 -1.89
C PRO A 82 -17.18 2.56 -2.39
N PRO A 83 -17.86 2.06 -3.45
CA PRO A 83 -19.13 2.62 -3.90
C PRO A 83 -20.19 2.54 -2.80
N VAL A 84 -21.02 3.58 -2.68
CA VAL A 84 -22.09 3.64 -1.68
C VAL A 84 -23.45 3.19 -2.23
N GLU A 85 -23.64 3.24 -3.55
CA GLU A 85 -24.90 2.88 -4.23
C GLU A 85 -24.83 1.52 -4.88
N GLY A 86 -25.99 0.89 -5.06
CA GLY A 86 -26.14 -0.42 -5.69
C GLY A 86 -26.12 -1.59 -4.69
N THR A 87 -26.34 -2.80 -5.22
CA THR A 87 -26.26 -4.04 -4.43
C THR A 87 -24.84 -4.32 -3.96
N LEU A 88 -24.66 -5.17 -2.95
CA LEU A 88 -23.33 -5.61 -2.53
C LEU A 88 -22.50 -6.16 -3.71
N ARG A 89 -23.16 -6.93 -4.59
CA ARG A 89 -22.56 -7.46 -5.81
C ARG A 89 -22.04 -6.34 -6.71
N ASP A 90 -22.87 -5.35 -7.01
CA ASP A 90 -22.48 -4.23 -7.89
C ASP A 90 -21.33 -3.42 -7.30
N ARG A 91 -21.38 -3.17 -5.99
CA ARG A 91 -20.35 -2.44 -5.24
C ARG A 91 -19.02 -3.18 -5.23
N LEU A 92 -19.03 -4.52 -5.06
CA LEU A 92 -17.81 -5.34 -5.12
C LEU A 92 -17.21 -5.36 -6.52
N ILE A 93 -18.04 -5.46 -7.57
CA ILE A 93 -17.57 -5.42 -8.97
C ILE A 93 -16.88 -4.08 -9.25
N GLU A 94 -17.52 -2.98 -8.89
CA GLU A 94 -16.96 -1.64 -9.13
C GLU A 94 -15.67 -1.41 -8.34
N LEU A 95 -15.61 -1.86 -7.08
CA LEU A 95 -14.39 -1.81 -6.28
C LEU A 95 -13.26 -2.62 -6.93
N LEU A 96 -13.55 -3.81 -7.42
CA LEU A 96 -12.56 -4.67 -8.07
C LEU A 96 -12.04 -4.05 -9.39
N ILE A 97 -12.90 -3.38 -10.14
CA ILE A 97 -12.51 -2.61 -11.34
C ILE A 97 -11.55 -1.47 -10.97
N GLN A 98 -11.82 -0.76 -9.88
CA GLN A 98 -10.92 0.31 -9.41
C GLN A 98 -9.54 -0.24 -9.04
N TYR A 99 -9.47 -1.39 -8.36
CA TYR A 99 -8.19 -2.07 -8.07
C TYR A 99 -7.47 -2.51 -9.35
N ALA A 100 -8.19 -3.11 -10.31
CA ALA A 100 -7.61 -3.51 -11.59
C ALA A 100 -7.03 -2.31 -12.35
N ALA A 101 -7.73 -1.18 -12.34
CA ALA A 101 -7.24 0.08 -12.92
C ALA A 101 -6.00 0.60 -12.17
N ALA A 102 -6.02 0.63 -10.84
CA ALA A 102 -4.89 1.08 -10.03
C ALA A 102 -3.62 0.24 -10.28
N ILE A 103 -3.76 -1.08 -10.38
CA ILE A 103 -2.64 -2.00 -10.69
C ILE A 103 -2.10 -1.75 -12.10
N ARG A 104 -2.97 -1.60 -13.10
CA ARG A 104 -2.60 -1.36 -14.49
C ARG A 104 -1.91 -0.01 -14.66
N ASP A 105 -2.44 1.03 -14.05
CA ASP A 105 -1.99 2.42 -14.25
C ASP A 105 -0.79 2.80 -13.37
N THR A 106 -0.46 1.94 -12.39
CA THR A 106 0.70 2.10 -11.50
C THR A 106 1.62 0.89 -11.60
N PRO A 107 2.52 0.83 -12.59
CA PRO A 107 3.43 -0.32 -12.79
C PRO A 107 4.26 -0.67 -11.54
N THR A 108 4.51 0.31 -10.67
CA THR A 108 5.25 0.11 -9.42
C THR A 108 4.44 -0.61 -8.34
N TYR A 109 3.14 -0.80 -8.50
CA TYR A 109 2.28 -1.44 -7.51
C TYR A 109 2.74 -2.89 -7.21
N LEU A 110 2.94 -3.68 -8.25
CA LEU A 110 3.37 -5.07 -8.12
C LEU A 110 4.85 -5.20 -7.70
N THR A 111 5.71 -4.30 -8.17
CA THR A 111 7.12 -4.28 -7.74
C THR A 111 7.26 -3.86 -6.28
N THR A 112 6.37 -2.99 -5.80
CA THR A 112 6.26 -2.63 -4.38
C THR A 112 5.87 -3.84 -3.54
N LEU A 113 4.85 -4.59 -3.96
CA LEU A 113 4.43 -5.84 -3.29
C LEU A 113 5.59 -6.84 -3.21
N ALA A 114 6.28 -7.08 -4.33
CA ALA A 114 7.40 -8.02 -4.37
C ALA A 114 8.54 -7.59 -3.43
N TRP A 115 8.85 -6.29 -3.38
CA TRP A 115 9.87 -5.77 -2.47
C TRP A 115 9.45 -5.82 -1.00
N LEU A 116 8.18 -5.58 -0.70
CA LEU A 116 7.64 -5.70 0.66
C LEU A 116 7.60 -7.16 1.14
N ALA A 117 7.49 -8.11 0.23
CA ALA A 117 7.46 -9.55 0.52
C ALA A 117 8.86 -10.18 0.59
N ASP A 118 9.93 -9.43 0.29
CA ASP A 118 11.30 -9.94 0.34
C ASP A 118 11.79 -10.09 1.77
N ASP A 119 11.96 -11.32 2.22
CA ASP A 119 12.41 -11.72 3.56
C ASP A 119 13.89 -12.15 3.60
N THR A 120 14.66 -11.82 2.57
CA THR A 120 16.07 -12.30 2.46
C THR A 120 16.99 -11.69 3.51
N ASP A 121 16.64 -10.55 4.11
CA ASP A 121 17.42 -9.90 5.18
C ASP A 121 16.51 -9.46 6.34
N THR A 122 16.77 -10.04 7.52
CA THR A 122 15.97 -9.81 8.74
C THR A 122 15.97 -8.34 9.20
N ALA A 123 17.07 -7.62 9.04
CA ALA A 123 17.15 -6.21 9.44
C ALA A 123 16.28 -5.32 8.54
N SER A 124 16.34 -5.55 7.25
CA SER A 124 15.51 -4.87 6.26
C SER A 124 14.03 -5.25 6.39
N HIS A 125 13.73 -6.51 6.75
CA HIS A 125 12.37 -6.96 7.03
C HIS A 125 11.71 -6.15 8.14
N ALA A 126 12.36 -6.02 9.30
CA ALA A 126 11.83 -5.26 10.44
C ALA A 126 11.52 -3.78 10.08
N MET A 127 12.30 -3.20 9.18
CA MET A 127 12.10 -1.83 8.71
C MET A 127 10.90 -1.71 7.73
N ARG A 128 10.69 -2.72 6.88
CA ARG A 128 9.61 -2.74 5.88
C ARG A 128 8.25 -3.13 6.47
N GLU A 129 8.23 -3.84 7.61
CA GLU A 129 7.02 -4.38 8.23
C GLU A 129 5.92 -3.32 8.48
N PRO A 130 6.21 -2.11 9.02
CA PRO A 130 5.19 -1.08 9.18
C PRO A 130 4.58 -0.63 7.84
N LEU A 131 5.40 -0.51 6.78
CA LEU A 131 4.93 -0.13 5.45
C LEU A 131 4.12 -1.25 4.81
N ARG A 132 4.56 -2.51 4.96
CA ARG A 132 3.83 -3.70 4.51
C ARG A 132 2.46 -3.78 5.17
N ARG A 133 2.41 -3.59 6.48
CA ARG A 133 1.16 -3.59 7.25
C ARG A 133 0.21 -2.51 6.72
N ARG A 134 0.66 -1.26 6.63
CA ARG A 134 -0.13 -0.15 6.12
C ARG A 134 -0.63 -0.39 4.69
N PHE A 135 0.22 -0.97 3.84
CA PHE A 135 -0.17 -1.33 2.48
C PHE A 135 -1.30 -2.36 2.47
N ILE A 136 -1.18 -3.43 3.27
CA ILE A 136 -2.21 -4.47 3.40
C ILE A 136 -3.50 -3.87 3.98
N GLU A 137 -3.41 -3.08 5.05
CA GLU A 137 -4.56 -2.38 5.65
C GLU A 137 -5.30 -1.51 4.61
N ASN A 138 -4.57 -0.75 3.81
CA ASN A 138 -5.15 0.05 2.72
C ASN A 138 -5.84 -0.81 1.66
N CYS A 139 -5.32 -2.01 1.38
CA CYS A 139 -5.95 -2.92 0.43
C CYS A 139 -7.20 -3.61 1.01
N VAL A 140 -7.23 -3.87 2.30
CA VAL A 140 -8.32 -4.60 2.99
C VAL A 140 -9.47 -3.67 3.35
N ALA A 141 -9.20 -2.47 3.86
CA ALA A 141 -10.19 -1.56 4.41
C ALA A 141 -11.39 -1.28 3.48
N PRO A 142 -11.25 -1.10 2.16
CA PRO A 142 -12.40 -0.92 1.27
C PRO A 142 -13.34 -2.13 1.21
N PHE A 143 -12.79 -3.35 1.30
CA PHE A 143 -13.60 -4.57 1.34
C PHE A 143 -14.31 -4.73 2.67
N ASP A 144 -13.61 -4.45 3.78
CA ASP A 144 -14.22 -4.48 5.11
C ASP A 144 -15.37 -3.47 5.21
N ALA A 145 -15.22 -2.29 4.66
CA ALA A 145 -16.27 -1.28 4.62
C ALA A 145 -17.51 -1.73 3.84
N LEU A 146 -17.36 -2.61 2.84
CA LEU A 146 -18.48 -3.17 2.08
C LEU A 146 -19.14 -4.38 2.78
N LEU A 147 -18.37 -5.14 3.54
CA LEU A 147 -18.80 -6.42 4.13
C LEU A 147 -19.10 -6.32 5.62
N GLY A 148 -18.54 -5.30 6.30
CA GLY A 148 -18.58 -5.15 7.74
C GLY A 148 -19.80 -4.43 8.30
N ASN A 149 -20.87 -4.25 7.54
CA ASN A 149 -22.11 -3.63 8.03
C ASN A 149 -22.93 -4.53 8.97
N ASP A 150 -22.41 -5.65 9.42
CA ASP A 150 -22.97 -6.45 10.51
C ASP A 150 -22.12 -6.22 11.76
N ASP A 151 -22.62 -5.44 12.69
CA ASP A 151 -22.36 -5.12 14.10
C ASP A 151 -21.17 -5.79 14.86
N THR A 152 -20.10 -6.19 14.21
CA THR A 152 -18.92 -6.73 14.88
C THR A 152 -17.80 -5.69 14.95
N PRO A 153 -17.46 -5.17 16.14
CA PRO A 153 -16.39 -4.19 16.26
C PRO A 153 -15.05 -4.80 15.82
N ALA A 154 -14.42 -4.19 14.84
CA ALA A 154 -13.06 -4.52 14.41
C ALA A 154 -12.10 -4.20 15.58
N THR A 155 -11.69 -5.20 16.33
CA THR A 155 -10.60 -5.08 17.28
C THR A 155 -9.26 -5.11 16.53
N GLU A 156 -8.32 -4.27 16.98
CA GLU A 156 -7.01 -4.01 16.35
C GLU A 156 -6.13 -5.25 16.07
N SER A 157 -6.51 -6.42 16.54
CA SER A 157 -5.81 -7.70 16.32
C SER A 157 -6.39 -8.57 15.21
N SER A 158 -7.45 -8.12 14.54
CA SER A 158 -8.36 -8.92 13.73
C SER A 158 -7.89 -9.19 12.28
N TRP A 159 -7.00 -8.37 11.74
CA TRP A 159 -6.69 -8.43 10.31
C TRP A 159 -5.75 -9.59 9.90
N ILE A 160 -4.96 -10.13 10.84
CA ILE A 160 -4.12 -11.34 10.61
C ILE A 160 -4.86 -12.63 11.01
N GLY A 161 -5.84 -12.57 11.92
CA GLY A 161 -6.50 -13.73 12.50
C GLY A 161 -7.98 -13.89 12.19
N ALA A 162 -8.62 -12.88 11.57
CA ALA A 162 -10.03 -12.97 11.21
C ALA A 162 -10.19 -13.51 9.80
N GLU A 163 -11.06 -14.46 9.63
CA GLU A 163 -11.49 -14.99 8.32
C GLU A 163 -12.15 -13.93 7.40
N GLY A 164 -12.25 -12.65 7.85
CA GLY A 164 -12.91 -11.55 7.16
C GLY A 164 -12.10 -10.97 6.01
N GLY A 165 -11.44 -9.85 6.26
CA GLY A 165 -10.88 -8.97 5.23
C GLY A 165 -9.76 -9.57 4.40
N LEU A 166 -8.78 -10.25 5.00
CA LEU A 166 -7.68 -10.87 4.26
C LEU A 166 -8.16 -12.02 3.35
N SER A 167 -9.12 -12.81 3.81
CA SER A 167 -9.71 -13.89 3.00
C SER A 167 -10.47 -13.32 1.80
N VAL A 168 -11.26 -12.26 2.02
CA VAL A 168 -11.99 -11.56 0.96
C VAL A 168 -11.04 -10.94 -0.05
N MET A 169 -10.06 -10.20 0.44
CA MET A 169 -9.03 -9.58 -0.41
C MET A 169 -8.28 -10.63 -1.23
N SER A 170 -7.83 -11.72 -0.63
CA SER A 170 -7.07 -12.75 -1.34
C SER A 170 -7.91 -13.45 -2.41
N ARG A 171 -9.19 -13.67 -2.18
CA ARG A 171 -10.08 -14.34 -3.13
C ARG A 171 -10.52 -13.43 -4.27
N LEU A 172 -10.68 -12.14 -4.04
CA LEU A 172 -11.10 -11.17 -5.04
C LEU A 172 -9.91 -10.52 -5.77
N LEU A 173 -8.90 -10.10 -5.02
CA LEU A 173 -7.73 -9.43 -5.61
C LEU A 173 -6.69 -10.42 -6.15
N GLY A 174 -6.60 -11.62 -5.59
CA GLY A 174 -5.64 -12.64 -6.01
C GLY A 174 -5.68 -12.95 -7.50
N PRO A 175 -6.83 -13.28 -8.09
CA PRO A 175 -6.95 -13.50 -9.53
C PRO A 175 -6.54 -12.28 -10.36
N VAL A 176 -6.90 -11.07 -9.93
CA VAL A 176 -6.54 -9.82 -10.61
C VAL A 176 -5.02 -9.64 -10.64
N VAL A 177 -4.37 -9.75 -9.48
CA VAL A 177 -2.92 -9.65 -9.34
C VAL A 177 -2.22 -10.73 -10.17
N PHE A 178 -2.73 -11.97 -10.15
CA PHE A 178 -2.15 -13.07 -10.91
C PHE A 178 -2.19 -12.82 -12.43
N VAL A 179 -3.32 -12.35 -12.98
CA VAL A 179 -3.45 -12.04 -14.41
C VAL A 179 -2.43 -10.98 -14.83
N PHE A 180 -2.24 -9.93 -14.02
CA PHE A 180 -1.24 -8.88 -14.30
C PHE A 180 0.19 -9.40 -14.18
N LEU A 181 0.52 -10.16 -13.13
CA LEU A 181 1.88 -10.71 -12.93
C LEU A 181 2.26 -11.71 -14.01
N ALA A 182 1.32 -12.56 -14.42
CA ALA A 182 1.54 -13.58 -15.44
C ALA A 182 1.52 -13.03 -16.89
N GLY A 183 1.02 -11.81 -17.08
CA GLY A 183 0.90 -11.20 -18.41
C GLY A 183 -0.06 -11.95 -19.35
N ILE A 184 -1.03 -12.68 -18.81
CA ILE A 184 -1.89 -13.61 -19.56
C ILE A 184 -3.18 -12.99 -20.08
N GLY A 185 -3.41 -11.70 -19.85
CA GLY A 185 -4.61 -11.01 -20.32
C GLY A 185 -4.86 -9.67 -19.66
N SER A 186 -6.07 -9.14 -19.87
CA SER A 186 -6.58 -7.94 -19.23
C SER A 186 -7.73 -8.30 -18.29
N VAL A 187 -7.82 -7.60 -17.16
CA VAL A 187 -8.95 -7.72 -16.24
C VAL A 187 -9.95 -6.64 -16.61
N ASP A 188 -11.00 -7.05 -17.31
CA ASP A 188 -12.12 -6.20 -17.69
C ASP A 188 -13.31 -6.35 -16.72
N ARG A 189 -14.39 -5.62 -16.98
CA ARG A 189 -15.63 -5.72 -16.16
C ARG A 189 -16.22 -7.14 -16.14
N ALA A 190 -16.11 -7.88 -17.25
CA ALA A 190 -16.67 -9.24 -17.31
C ALA A 190 -15.88 -10.18 -16.39
N ALA A 191 -14.55 -10.11 -16.40
CA ALA A 191 -13.70 -10.87 -15.49
C ALA A 191 -13.95 -10.50 -14.02
N CYS A 192 -14.03 -9.19 -13.70
CA CYS A 192 -14.37 -8.74 -12.35
C CYS A 192 -15.75 -9.27 -11.89
N THR A 193 -16.74 -9.26 -12.79
CA THR A 193 -18.07 -9.78 -12.52
C THR A 193 -18.01 -11.27 -12.17
N GLN A 194 -17.28 -12.06 -12.94
CA GLN A 194 -17.14 -13.50 -12.68
C GLN A 194 -16.44 -13.76 -11.34
N PHE A 195 -15.35 -13.06 -11.03
CA PHE A 195 -14.64 -13.24 -9.75
C PHE A 195 -15.54 -12.93 -8.55
N VAL A 196 -16.37 -11.89 -8.65
CA VAL A 196 -17.33 -11.53 -7.59
C VAL A 196 -18.46 -12.55 -7.48
N ASP A 197 -19.00 -13.02 -8.60
CA ASP A 197 -20.07 -14.04 -8.60
C ASP A 197 -19.59 -15.35 -7.98
N ASP A 198 -18.41 -15.83 -8.33
CA ASP A 198 -17.80 -17.02 -7.76
C ASP A 198 -17.55 -16.86 -6.25
N PHE A 199 -17.10 -15.69 -5.83
CA PHE A 199 -16.89 -15.36 -4.42
C PHE A 199 -18.20 -15.37 -3.62
N LEU A 200 -19.26 -14.74 -4.15
CA LEU A 200 -20.56 -14.67 -3.49
C LEU A 200 -21.25 -16.06 -3.45
N ALA A 201 -21.13 -16.84 -4.53
CA ALA A 201 -21.67 -18.21 -4.59
C ALA A 201 -21.03 -19.11 -3.52
N ALA A 202 -19.71 -18.97 -3.28
CA ALA A 202 -19.01 -19.73 -2.24
C ALA A 202 -19.40 -19.32 -0.80
N ARG A 203 -20.01 -18.15 -0.61
CA ARG A 203 -20.52 -17.67 0.70
C ARG A 203 -21.99 -17.99 0.94
N ALA A 204 -22.73 -18.34 -0.09
CA ALA A 204 -24.12 -18.74 0.09
C ALA A 204 -24.18 -19.95 1.04
N PRO A 205 -25.02 -19.92 2.09
CA PRO A 205 -25.17 -21.06 2.97
C PRO A 205 -25.59 -22.26 2.14
N HIS A 206 -24.88 -23.38 2.26
CA HIS A 206 -25.25 -24.61 1.65
C HIS A 206 -26.70 -24.94 2.07
N ARG A 207 -27.66 -24.74 1.19
CA ARG A 207 -28.98 -25.31 1.36
C ARG A 207 -28.79 -26.83 1.33
N THR A 208 -28.76 -27.43 2.50
CA THR A 208 -28.91 -28.88 2.62
C THR A 208 -30.20 -29.23 1.90
N PRO A 209 -30.21 -30.09 0.86
CA PRO A 209 -31.44 -30.56 0.27
C PRO A 209 -32.18 -31.30 1.38
N GLY A 210 -33.36 -30.77 1.74
CA GLY A 210 -34.24 -31.39 2.72
C GLY A 210 -34.54 -32.83 2.32
N THR A 211 -34.27 -33.73 3.24
CA THR A 211 -34.71 -35.14 3.20
C THR A 211 -36.23 -35.21 3.37
#